data_faa445950e4b7cb91f6de116c60212a5
#
_entry.id   faa445950e4b7cb91f6de116c60212a5
#
_cell.length_a   1.000
_cell.length_b   1.000
_cell.length_c   1.000
_cell.angle_alpha   90.00
_cell.angle_beta   90.00
_cell.angle_gamma   90.00
#
_symmetry.space_group_name_H-M   'P 1'
#
loop_
_entity.id
_entity.type
_entity.pdbx_description
1 polymer ?
#
loop_
_entity_poly.entity_id
_entity_poly.type
_entity_poly.pdbx_seq_one_letter_code
_entity_poly.pdbx_strand_id
1 'polypeptide(L)'
;NQLKPIHLTQGNQRNNMELKKHYQEKLDNAQHKSEDIKKKILHISLLRVIIFIAGFIALCICYNQGGIVIGGILLATLIPFLLLVKLHNRLYHQKDWNETSIRHYQAELASLENDNSAFDGGKEWIDTSHPFSLDLDIFGEQSLFQFLNRTCTPFGKETLSRWLRQPLDNKKEIETRQQAIKELSKYPDFRETFRITGCLYKNKETGIEDLKTWIEAPSVFLQKKSNQWICWAVPCINILLFVLGILDILSMSWFGLVFCTFAIASSK
;
A
#
# COMPACT_ATOMS: atom_id res chain seq x y z
N ASN A 1 -11.40 29.68 -30.86
CA ASN A 1 -11.13 30.69 -29.83
C ASN A 1 -9.93 30.22 -29.00
N GLN A 2 -8.73 30.72 -29.37
CA GLN A 2 -7.55 30.51 -28.54
C GLN A 2 -7.69 31.40 -27.31
N LEU A 3 -7.84 30.80 -26.14
CA LEU A 3 -7.72 31.49 -24.87
C LEU A 3 -6.31 32.08 -24.78
N LYS A 4 -6.19 33.40 -24.74
CA LYS A 4 -4.93 34.11 -24.51
C LYS A 4 -4.34 33.60 -23.19
N PRO A 5 -3.03 33.29 -23.14
CA PRO A 5 -2.39 32.90 -21.90
C PRO A 5 -2.57 34.03 -20.89
N ILE A 6 -3.11 33.69 -19.71
CA ILE A 6 -3.21 34.62 -18.59
C ILE A 6 -1.77 35.01 -18.24
N HIS A 7 -1.44 36.29 -18.42
CA HIS A 7 -0.16 36.87 -18.01
C HIS A 7 -0.05 36.73 -16.49
N LEU A 8 0.63 35.66 -16.03
CA LEU A 8 0.96 35.51 -14.63
C LEU A 8 1.79 36.70 -14.19
N THR A 9 1.33 37.38 -13.16
CA THR A 9 2.10 38.47 -12.54
C THR A 9 3.44 37.96 -12.06
N GLN A 10 4.50 38.79 -12.03
CA GLN A 10 5.86 38.39 -11.63
C GLN A 10 5.91 37.63 -10.27
N GLY A 11 4.98 37.94 -9.37
CA GLY A 11 4.82 37.24 -8.08
C GLY A 11 4.39 35.77 -8.25
N ASN A 12 3.47 35.46 -9.17
CA ASN A 12 3.04 34.09 -9.45
C ASN A 12 4.14 33.26 -10.13
N GLN A 13 4.95 33.89 -11.00
CA GLN A 13 6.08 33.21 -11.64
C GLN A 13 7.15 32.81 -10.61
N ARG A 14 7.45 33.68 -9.63
CA ARG A 14 8.40 33.39 -8.55
C ARG A 14 7.90 32.26 -7.67
N ASN A 15 6.64 32.30 -7.26
CA ASN A 15 6.03 31.24 -6.46
C ASN A 15 6.02 29.88 -7.17
N ASN A 16 5.72 29.86 -8.48
CA ASN A 16 5.76 28.64 -9.27
C ASN A 16 7.18 28.06 -9.40
N MET A 17 8.19 28.94 -9.53
CA MET A 17 9.60 28.52 -9.59
C MET A 17 10.08 27.91 -8.27
N GLU A 18 9.72 28.52 -7.13
CA GLU A 18 10.05 28.00 -5.79
C GLU A 18 9.35 26.65 -5.55
N LEU A 19 8.09 26.54 -5.94
CA LEU A 19 7.33 25.28 -5.82
C LEU A 19 7.89 24.17 -6.72
N LYS A 20 8.28 24.51 -7.95
CA LYS A 20 8.94 23.57 -8.86
C LYS A 20 10.27 23.07 -8.29
N LYS A 21 11.08 23.96 -7.74
CA LYS A 21 12.34 23.60 -7.07
C LYS A 21 12.10 22.67 -5.88
N HIS A 22 11.12 22.99 -5.05
CA HIS A 22 10.74 22.20 -3.90
C HIS A 22 10.35 20.75 -4.27
N TYR A 23 9.47 20.59 -5.29
CA TYR A 23 9.07 19.26 -5.74
C TYR A 23 10.21 18.52 -6.44
N GLN A 24 11.09 19.22 -7.17
CA GLN A 24 12.26 18.60 -7.79
C GLN A 24 13.24 18.06 -6.74
N GLU A 25 13.55 18.82 -5.69
CA GLU A 25 14.41 18.37 -4.61
C GLU A 25 13.82 17.15 -3.88
N LYS A 26 12.50 17.14 -3.63
CA LYS A 26 11.81 15.97 -3.05
C LYS A 26 11.84 14.76 -3.96
N LEU A 27 11.67 14.96 -5.27
CA LEU A 27 11.75 13.90 -6.26
C LEU A 27 13.14 13.26 -6.30
N ASP A 28 14.19 14.08 -6.40
CA ASP A 28 15.59 13.62 -6.44
C ASP A 28 15.94 12.84 -5.17
N ASN A 29 15.56 13.34 -4.01
CA ASN A 29 15.75 12.65 -2.72
C ASN A 29 14.99 11.31 -2.67
N ALA A 30 13.78 11.25 -3.20
CA ALA A 30 12.99 10.03 -3.23
C ALA A 30 13.59 9.00 -4.21
N GLN A 31 14.13 9.43 -5.34
CA GLN A 31 14.82 8.57 -6.31
C GLN A 31 16.10 7.97 -5.71
N HIS A 32 16.95 8.76 -5.08
CA HIS A 32 18.15 8.27 -4.39
C HIS A 32 17.80 7.24 -3.29
N LYS A 33 16.78 7.54 -2.46
CA LYS A 33 16.31 6.58 -1.46
C LYS A 33 15.78 5.29 -2.08
N SER A 34 15.10 5.38 -3.23
CA SER A 34 14.58 4.19 -3.93
C SER A 34 15.71 3.27 -4.39
N GLU A 35 16.78 3.82 -4.95
CA GLU A 35 17.95 3.04 -5.37
C GLU A 35 18.64 2.36 -4.20
N ASP A 36 18.81 3.08 -3.07
CA ASP A 36 19.41 2.51 -1.85
C ASP A 36 18.56 1.39 -1.26
N ILE A 37 17.24 1.58 -1.24
CA ILE A 37 16.32 0.55 -0.76
C ILE A 37 16.37 -0.69 -1.67
N LYS A 38 16.40 -0.53 -2.99
CA LYS A 38 16.51 -1.64 -3.95
C LYS A 38 17.78 -2.44 -3.74
N LYS A 39 18.93 -1.77 -3.52
CA LYS A 39 20.21 -2.43 -3.21
C LYS A 39 20.10 -3.23 -1.90
N LYS A 40 19.54 -2.64 -0.84
CA LYS A 40 19.33 -3.32 0.45
C LYS A 40 18.42 -4.55 0.32
N ILE A 41 17.32 -4.46 -0.44
CA ILE A 41 16.43 -5.58 -0.72
C ILE A 41 17.19 -6.73 -1.41
N LEU A 42 18.00 -6.41 -2.41
CA LEU A 42 18.83 -7.42 -3.12
C LEU A 42 19.78 -8.13 -2.16
N HIS A 43 20.53 -7.38 -1.34
CA HIS A 43 21.46 -7.95 -0.36
C HIS A 43 20.77 -8.88 0.64
N ILE A 44 19.61 -8.46 1.17
CA ILE A 44 18.84 -9.28 2.12
C ILE A 44 18.29 -10.53 1.44
N SER A 45 17.85 -10.42 0.18
CA SER A 45 17.38 -11.57 -0.58
C SER A 45 18.50 -12.58 -0.81
N LEU A 46 19.70 -12.13 -1.20
CA LEU A 46 20.87 -12.99 -1.35
C LEU A 46 21.27 -13.63 -0.03
N LEU A 47 21.31 -12.86 1.05
CA LEU A 47 21.64 -13.38 2.38
C LEU A 47 20.66 -14.48 2.85
N ARG A 48 19.37 -14.34 2.57
CA ARG A 48 18.36 -15.38 2.86
C ARG A 48 18.64 -16.67 2.10
N VAL A 49 19.00 -16.58 0.81
CA VAL A 49 19.35 -17.75 -0.01
C VAL A 49 20.61 -18.44 0.54
N ILE A 50 21.63 -17.66 0.90
CA ILE A 50 22.87 -18.20 1.50
C ILE A 50 22.60 -18.93 2.80
N ILE A 51 21.81 -18.33 3.71
CA ILE A 51 21.45 -18.98 5.01
C ILE A 51 20.66 -20.26 4.76
N PHE A 52 19.72 -20.25 3.82
CA PHE A 52 18.94 -21.44 3.49
C PHE A 52 19.83 -22.58 2.97
N ILE A 53 20.71 -22.27 2.01
CA ILE A 53 21.65 -23.26 1.44
C ILE A 53 22.62 -23.76 2.50
N ALA A 54 23.19 -22.89 3.32
CA ALA A 54 24.10 -23.28 4.39
C ALA A 54 23.43 -24.19 5.42
N GLY A 55 22.19 -23.86 5.80
CA GLY A 55 21.40 -24.71 6.70
C GLY A 55 21.08 -26.09 6.09
N PHE A 56 20.75 -26.13 4.81
CA PHE A 56 20.52 -27.37 4.09
C PHE A 56 21.78 -28.26 4.05
N ILE A 57 22.94 -27.68 3.71
CA ILE A 57 24.22 -28.39 3.71
C ILE A 57 24.55 -28.91 5.12
N ALA A 58 24.39 -28.08 6.14
CA ALA A 58 24.63 -28.50 7.52
C ALA A 58 23.74 -29.67 7.95
N LEU A 59 22.45 -29.68 7.57
CA LEU A 59 21.55 -30.79 7.79
C LEU A 59 21.99 -32.05 7.07
N CYS A 60 22.46 -31.98 5.83
CA CYS A 60 22.97 -33.13 5.09
C CYS A 60 24.22 -33.73 5.73
N ILE A 61 25.15 -32.89 6.23
CA ILE A 61 26.40 -33.37 6.90
C ILE A 61 26.09 -34.01 8.25
N CYS A 62 25.17 -33.40 9.01
CA CYS A 62 24.89 -33.82 10.40
C CYS A 62 23.72 -34.82 10.50
N TYR A 63 23.25 -35.37 9.39
CA TYR A 63 22.07 -36.29 9.38
C TYR A 63 22.18 -37.45 10.34
N ASN A 64 23.39 -37.98 10.58
CA ASN A 64 23.62 -39.14 11.47
C ASN A 64 23.95 -38.78 12.94
N GLN A 65 23.91 -37.50 13.32
CA GLN A 65 24.38 -37.06 14.65
C GLN A 65 23.30 -36.98 15.75
N GLY A 66 22.10 -37.50 15.49
CA GLY A 66 20.99 -37.51 16.46
C GLY A 66 20.07 -36.28 16.41
N GLY A 67 18.84 -36.45 16.92
CA GLY A 67 17.75 -35.47 16.78
C GLY A 67 18.03 -34.11 17.43
N ILE A 68 18.80 -34.05 18.52
CA ILE A 68 19.11 -32.77 19.21
C ILE A 68 19.99 -31.87 18.34
N VAL A 69 20.98 -32.44 17.61
CA VAL A 69 21.86 -31.68 16.72
C VAL A 69 21.08 -31.15 15.53
N ILE A 70 20.22 -31.99 14.95
CA ILE A 70 19.32 -31.58 13.84
C ILE A 70 18.39 -30.47 14.29
N GLY A 71 17.76 -30.55 15.47
CA GLY A 71 16.93 -29.52 16.06
C GLY A 71 17.69 -28.21 16.30
N GLY A 72 18.92 -28.28 16.76
CA GLY A 72 19.80 -27.11 16.93
C GLY A 72 20.12 -26.40 15.61
N ILE A 73 20.45 -27.16 14.55
CA ILE A 73 20.70 -26.60 13.20
C ILE A 73 19.44 -25.95 12.63
N LEU A 74 18.28 -26.59 12.77
CA LEU A 74 17.01 -26.04 12.31
C LEU A 74 16.70 -24.70 13.00
N LEU A 75 16.84 -24.63 14.31
CA LEU A 75 16.62 -23.36 15.04
C LEU A 75 17.63 -22.30 14.66
N ALA A 76 18.91 -22.66 14.52
CA ALA A 76 19.98 -21.73 14.14
C ALA A 76 19.80 -21.17 12.71
N THR A 77 19.15 -21.90 11.82
CA THR A 77 18.84 -21.42 10.45
C THR A 77 17.49 -20.71 10.37
N LEU A 78 16.47 -21.19 11.07
CA LEU A 78 15.10 -20.66 11.00
C LEU A 78 14.99 -19.25 11.63
N ILE A 79 15.63 -19.05 12.80
CA ILE A 79 15.54 -17.76 13.50
C ILE A 79 16.08 -16.61 12.65
N PRO A 80 17.34 -16.63 12.15
CA PRO A 80 17.85 -15.55 11.30
C PRO A 80 17.07 -15.44 9.97
N PHE A 81 16.60 -16.54 9.41
CA PHE A 81 15.76 -16.51 8.22
C PHE A 81 14.46 -15.71 8.45
N LEU A 82 13.74 -15.96 9.56
CA LEU A 82 12.52 -15.22 9.90
C LEU A 82 12.78 -13.75 10.20
N LEU A 83 13.90 -13.41 10.86
CA LEU A 83 14.29 -12.03 11.07
C LEU A 83 14.55 -11.30 9.74
N LEU A 84 15.22 -11.96 8.79
CA LEU A 84 15.45 -11.40 7.47
C LEU A 84 14.15 -11.26 6.66
N VAL A 85 13.18 -12.17 6.81
CA VAL A 85 11.84 -12.03 6.21
C VAL A 85 11.15 -10.77 6.75
N LYS A 86 11.17 -10.56 8.08
CA LYS A 86 10.58 -9.36 8.68
C LYS A 86 11.24 -8.07 8.19
N LEU A 87 12.57 -8.07 8.10
CA LEU A 87 13.33 -6.92 7.59
C LEU A 87 13.03 -6.67 6.10
N HIS A 88 12.96 -7.73 5.29
CA HIS A 88 12.60 -7.66 3.88
C HIS A 88 11.21 -7.03 3.68
N ASN A 89 10.20 -7.49 4.42
CA ASN A 89 8.84 -6.93 4.35
C ASN A 89 8.83 -5.43 4.72
N ARG A 90 9.59 -5.04 5.75
CA ARG A 90 9.72 -3.62 6.12
C ARG A 90 10.33 -2.77 5.00
N LEU A 91 11.36 -3.28 4.31
CA LEU A 91 11.97 -2.59 3.18
C LEU A 91 11.04 -2.51 1.97
N TYR A 92 10.21 -3.51 1.73
CA TYR A 92 9.19 -3.45 0.68
C TYR A 92 8.16 -2.37 0.96
N HIS A 93 7.66 -2.25 2.19
CA HIS A 93 6.78 -1.14 2.55
C HIS A 93 7.45 0.24 2.35
N GLN A 94 8.73 0.37 2.69
CA GLN A 94 9.48 1.61 2.43
C GLN A 94 9.66 1.87 0.93
N LYS A 95 9.90 0.83 0.14
CA LYS A 95 9.97 0.90 -1.32
C LYS A 95 8.65 1.39 -1.91
N ASP A 96 7.53 0.76 -1.54
CA ASP A 96 6.21 1.11 -2.06
C ASP A 96 5.82 2.54 -1.72
N TRP A 97 6.12 2.98 -0.48
CA TRP A 97 5.95 4.37 -0.06
C TRP A 97 6.76 5.32 -0.94
N ASN A 98 8.02 5.01 -1.14
CA ASN A 98 8.95 5.85 -1.88
C ASN A 98 8.60 5.93 -3.38
N GLU A 99 8.21 4.82 -3.99
CA GLU A 99 7.73 4.78 -5.38
C GLU A 99 6.41 5.54 -5.56
N THR A 100 5.52 5.50 -4.57
CA THR A 100 4.29 6.29 -4.57
C THR A 100 4.60 7.79 -4.42
N SER A 101 5.60 8.14 -3.59
CA SER A 101 6.08 9.51 -3.46
C SER A 101 6.68 10.04 -4.76
N ILE A 102 7.48 9.24 -5.45
CA ILE A 102 8.06 9.59 -6.76
C ILE A 102 6.94 9.91 -7.77
N ARG A 103 5.94 9.02 -7.88
CA ARG A 103 4.79 9.25 -8.77
C ARG A 103 4.02 10.52 -8.40
N HIS A 104 3.87 10.79 -7.10
CA HIS A 104 3.23 12.01 -6.62
C HIS A 104 4.00 13.26 -7.06
N TYR A 105 5.31 13.33 -6.83
CA TYR A 105 6.10 14.50 -7.19
C TYR A 105 6.19 14.70 -8.70
N GLN A 106 6.30 13.64 -9.47
CA GLN A 106 6.26 13.71 -10.94
C GLN A 106 4.93 14.27 -11.45
N ALA A 107 3.80 13.82 -10.89
CA ALA A 107 2.48 14.31 -11.26
C ALA A 107 2.28 15.79 -10.89
N GLU A 108 2.78 16.23 -9.73
CA GLU A 108 2.69 17.64 -9.34
C GLU A 108 3.60 18.53 -10.20
N LEU A 109 4.80 18.07 -10.56
CA LEU A 109 5.70 18.79 -11.47
C LEU A 109 5.07 18.93 -12.86
N ALA A 110 4.47 17.86 -13.42
CA ALA A 110 3.75 17.92 -14.68
C ALA A 110 2.57 18.91 -14.63
N SER A 111 1.82 18.89 -13.51
CA SER A 111 0.71 19.82 -13.31
C SER A 111 1.14 21.30 -13.27
N LEU A 112 2.33 21.61 -12.75
CA LEU A 112 2.89 22.96 -12.80
C LEU A 112 3.22 23.42 -14.25
N GLU A 113 3.36 22.47 -15.16
CA GLU A 113 3.54 22.69 -16.60
C GLU A 113 2.21 22.60 -17.39
N ASN A 114 1.06 22.59 -16.69
CA ASN A 114 -0.30 22.43 -17.21
C ASN A 114 -0.61 21.04 -17.78
N ASP A 115 0.22 20.04 -17.52
CA ASP A 115 -0.10 18.65 -17.82
C ASP A 115 -0.74 17.97 -16.61
N ASN A 116 -2.05 17.84 -16.65
CA ASN A 116 -2.85 17.17 -15.62
C ASN A 116 -3.25 15.73 -15.99
N SER A 117 -2.65 15.13 -17.01
CA SER A 117 -2.99 13.80 -17.52
C SER A 117 -2.85 12.69 -16.49
N ALA A 118 -1.97 12.88 -15.48
CA ALA A 118 -1.80 11.96 -14.36
C ALA A 118 -3.01 11.90 -13.40
N PHE A 119 -3.94 12.86 -13.50
CA PHE A 119 -5.12 12.95 -12.64
C PHE A 119 -6.37 12.59 -13.41
N ASP A 120 -7.29 11.94 -12.72
CA ASP A 120 -8.58 11.54 -13.27
C ASP A 120 -9.47 12.79 -13.50
N GLY A 121 -10.01 12.92 -14.69
CA GLY A 121 -10.87 14.01 -15.11
C GLY A 121 -12.35 13.83 -14.77
N GLY A 122 -12.76 12.71 -14.17
CA GLY A 122 -14.17 12.49 -13.79
C GLY A 122 -15.12 12.34 -14.97
N LYS A 123 -14.71 11.66 -16.03
CA LYS A 123 -15.52 11.46 -17.25
C LYS A 123 -16.89 10.84 -16.99
N GLU A 124 -17.01 10.03 -15.93
CA GLU A 124 -18.25 9.40 -15.52
C GLU A 124 -19.33 10.38 -15.03
N TRP A 125 -18.95 11.63 -14.72
CA TRP A 125 -19.89 12.67 -14.29
C TRP A 125 -20.20 13.71 -15.37
N ILE A 126 -19.82 13.46 -16.61
CA ILE A 126 -20.22 14.31 -17.75
C ILE A 126 -21.72 14.10 -17.95
N ASP A 127 -22.48 15.17 -17.73
CA ASP A 127 -23.93 15.20 -17.87
C ASP A 127 -24.34 16.41 -18.69
N THR A 128 -24.89 16.15 -19.88
CA THR A 128 -25.35 17.19 -20.83
C THR A 128 -26.62 17.88 -20.36
N SER A 129 -27.37 17.29 -19.41
CA SER A 129 -28.60 17.88 -18.84
C SER A 129 -28.31 18.81 -17.65
N HIS A 130 -27.06 18.80 -17.12
CA HIS A 130 -26.69 19.62 -15.99
C HIS A 130 -26.56 21.11 -16.40
N PRO A 131 -27.10 22.07 -15.63
CA PRO A 131 -27.26 23.47 -16.03
C PRO A 131 -25.98 24.19 -16.48
N PHE A 132 -24.81 23.80 -15.96
CA PHE A 132 -23.56 24.53 -16.22
C PHE A 132 -22.30 23.64 -16.33
N SER A 133 -22.37 22.37 -16.02
CA SER A 133 -21.16 21.53 -15.91
C SER A 133 -20.46 21.33 -17.25
N LEU A 134 -21.23 21.27 -18.34
CA LEU A 134 -20.69 21.13 -19.68
C LEU A 134 -20.13 22.47 -20.18
N ASP A 135 -20.87 23.58 -20.00
CA ASP A 135 -20.48 24.90 -20.47
C ASP A 135 -19.20 25.44 -19.78
N LEU A 136 -18.95 25.03 -18.57
CA LEU A 136 -17.77 25.40 -17.78
C LEU A 136 -16.64 24.38 -17.82
N ASP A 137 -16.72 23.33 -18.64
CA ASP A 137 -15.72 22.27 -18.73
C ASP A 137 -15.33 21.71 -17.34
N ILE A 138 -16.35 21.42 -16.51
CA ILE A 138 -16.10 20.97 -15.12
C ILE A 138 -15.51 19.56 -15.10
N PHE A 139 -15.95 18.65 -15.98
CA PHE A 139 -15.50 17.27 -16.05
C PHE A 139 -14.94 16.91 -17.43
N GLY A 140 -14.05 15.94 -17.47
CA GLY A 140 -13.39 15.49 -18.70
C GLY A 140 -11.88 15.77 -18.69
N GLU A 141 -11.29 15.69 -19.88
CA GLU A 141 -9.87 16.02 -20.07
C GLU A 141 -9.66 17.54 -20.01
N GLN A 142 -8.58 17.95 -19.37
CA GLN A 142 -8.21 19.37 -19.16
C GLN A 142 -9.28 20.19 -18.42
N SER A 143 -10.16 19.51 -17.68
CA SER A 143 -11.27 20.11 -16.94
C SER A 143 -10.84 20.70 -15.59
N LEU A 144 -11.73 21.51 -15.00
CA LEU A 144 -11.56 22.02 -13.65
C LEU A 144 -11.43 20.90 -12.62
N PHE A 145 -12.24 19.83 -12.76
CA PHE A 145 -12.15 18.65 -11.88
C PHE A 145 -10.76 18.01 -11.98
N GLN A 146 -10.25 17.76 -13.17
CA GLN A 146 -8.92 17.16 -13.36
C GLN A 146 -7.81 17.99 -12.72
N PHE A 147 -7.89 19.33 -12.87
CA PHE A 147 -6.94 20.25 -12.25
C PHE A 147 -6.98 20.20 -10.72
N LEU A 148 -8.17 20.08 -10.11
CA LEU A 148 -8.35 20.07 -8.66
C LEU A 148 -8.20 18.68 -8.04
N ASN A 149 -8.41 17.63 -8.83
CA ASN A 149 -8.52 16.26 -8.31
C ASN A 149 -7.18 15.74 -7.78
N ARG A 150 -7.07 15.74 -6.47
CA ARG A 150 -5.97 15.13 -5.71
C ARG A 150 -6.47 14.01 -4.80
N THR A 151 -7.67 13.49 -5.08
CA THR A 151 -8.31 12.44 -4.28
C THR A 151 -7.67 11.08 -4.54
N CYS A 152 -7.60 10.26 -3.49
CA CYS A 152 -7.05 8.90 -3.56
C CYS A 152 -8.11 7.83 -3.30
N THR A 153 -9.31 8.22 -2.87
CA THR A 153 -10.40 7.30 -2.55
C THR A 153 -11.62 7.56 -3.43
N PRO A 154 -12.42 6.53 -3.75
CA PRO A 154 -13.69 6.71 -4.49
C PRO A 154 -14.61 7.71 -3.80
N PHE A 155 -14.76 7.62 -2.47
CA PHE A 155 -15.59 8.53 -1.69
C PHE A 155 -15.11 10.00 -1.77
N GLY A 156 -13.79 10.22 -1.69
CA GLY A 156 -13.21 11.56 -1.85
C GLY A 156 -13.47 12.12 -3.25
N LYS A 157 -13.31 11.26 -4.27
CA LYS A 157 -13.56 11.60 -5.67
C LYS A 157 -15.02 12.00 -5.91
N GLU A 158 -15.96 11.20 -5.41
CA GLU A 158 -17.40 11.49 -5.47
C GLU A 158 -17.75 12.78 -4.71
N THR A 159 -17.17 12.98 -3.54
CA THR A 159 -17.40 14.20 -2.74
C THR A 159 -16.93 15.45 -3.48
N LEU A 160 -15.75 15.42 -4.11
CA LEU A 160 -15.24 16.53 -4.92
C LEU A 160 -16.17 16.79 -6.11
N SER A 161 -16.62 15.75 -6.82
CA SER A 161 -17.54 15.88 -7.95
C SER A 161 -18.86 16.50 -7.52
N ARG A 162 -19.40 16.09 -6.36
CA ARG A 162 -20.64 16.65 -5.79
C ARG A 162 -20.46 18.14 -5.44
N TRP A 163 -19.33 18.51 -4.86
CA TRP A 163 -19.06 19.91 -4.52
C TRP A 163 -18.98 20.83 -5.74
N LEU A 164 -18.52 20.32 -6.87
CA LEU A 164 -18.45 21.09 -8.13
C LEU A 164 -19.79 21.14 -8.85
N ARG A 165 -20.63 20.10 -8.73
CA ARG A 165 -21.97 20.08 -9.34
C ARG A 165 -23.03 20.81 -8.50
N GLN A 166 -22.87 20.80 -7.19
CA GLN A 166 -23.84 21.35 -6.24
C GLN A 166 -23.15 22.41 -5.36
N PRO A 167 -23.02 23.64 -5.85
CA PRO A 167 -22.45 24.72 -5.04
C PRO A 167 -23.29 24.99 -3.81
N LEU A 168 -22.65 25.41 -2.72
CA LEU A 168 -23.34 25.83 -1.50
C LEU A 168 -23.98 27.19 -1.72
N ASP A 169 -25.20 27.35 -1.22
CA ASP A 169 -25.97 28.62 -1.20
C ASP A 169 -25.97 29.28 0.19
N ASN A 170 -25.59 28.56 1.23
CA ASN A 170 -25.55 29.06 2.60
C ASN A 170 -24.20 29.73 2.91
N LYS A 171 -24.24 31.03 3.21
CA LYS A 171 -23.05 31.83 3.55
C LYS A 171 -22.20 31.22 4.66
N LYS A 172 -22.81 30.75 5.74
CA LYS A 172 -22.09 30.17 6.90
C LYS A 172 -21.32 28.90 6.51
N GLU A 173 -21.93 28.05 5.69
CA GLU A 173 -21.28 26.83 5.21
C GLU A 173 -20.12 27.14 4.27
N ILE A 174 -20.29 28.13 3.39
CA ILE A 174 -19.23 28.61 2.49
C ILE A 174 -18.03 29.10 3.32
N GLU A 175 -18.25 30.00 4.28
CA GLU A 175 -17.21 30.57 5.14
C GLU A 175 -16.50 29.47 5.96
N THR A 176 -17.25 28.51 6.51
CA THR A 176 -16.68 27.35 7.25
C THR A 176 -15.77 26.52 6.33
N ARG A 177 -16.21 26.23 5.11
CA ARG A 177 -15.40 25.48 4.14
C ARG A 177 -14.14 26.26 3.74
N GLN A 178 -14.25 27.54 3.49
CA GLN A 178 -13.10 28.40 3.17
C GLN A 178 -12.10 28.47 4.31
N GLN A 179 -12.57 28.52 5.57
CA GLN A 179 -11.71 28.52 6.75
C GLN A 179 -10.97 27.18 6.88
N ALA A 180 -11.65 26.04 6.69
CA ALA A 180 -11.02 24.73 6.69
C ALA A 180 -9.96 24.58 5.62
N ILE A 181 -10.22 25.04 4.38
CA ILE A 181 -9.24 25.04 3.29
C ILE A 181 -8.03 25.92 3.66
N LYS A 182 -8.27 27.10 4.21
CA LYS A 182 -7.20 28.02 4.63
C LYS A 182 -6.37 27.43 5.76
N GLU A 183 -6.97 26.70 6.67
CA GLU A 183 -6.24 26.00 7.73
C GLU A 183 -5.37 24.86 7.16
N LEU A 184 -5.95 23.96 6.35
CA LEU A 184 -5.21 22.85 5.73
C LEU A 184 -4.12 23.34 4.76
N SER A 185 -4.24 24.51 4.19
CA SER A 185 -3.21 25.07 3.31
C SER A 185 -1.89 25.35 4.04
N LYS A 186 -1.93 25.58 5.35
CA LYS A 186 -0.75 25.83 6.19
C LYS A 186 0.07 24.57 6.51
N TYR A 187 -0.46 23.39 6.23
CA TYR A 187 0.17 22.10 6.56
C TYR A 187 0.49 21.29 5.29
N PRO A 188 1.47 21.72 4.47
CA PRO A 188 1.82 21.05 3.22
C PRO A 188 2.30 19.61 3.44
N ASP A 189 3.14 19.34 4.44
CA ASP A 189 3.66 18.00 4.72
C ASP A 189 2.56 17.04 5.16
N PHE A 190 1.56 17.52 5.92
CA PHE A 190 0.39 16.71 6.28
C PHE A 190 -0.41 16.32 5.04
N ARG A 191 -0.72 17.28 4.16
CA ARG A 191 -1.48 17.03 2.92
C ARG A 191 -0.77 16.06 2.00
N GLU A 192 0.54 16.20 1.86
CA GLU A 192 1.39 15.32 1.07
C GLU A 192 1.38 13.90 1.63
N THR A 193 1.68 13.76 2.94
CA THR A 193 1.68 12.46 3.62
C THR A 193 0.33 11.78 3.54
N PHE A 194 -0.75 12.52 3.77
CA PHE A 194 -2.12 12.02 3.67
C PHE A 194 -2.41 11.48 2.27
N ARG A 195 -2.01 12.23 1.23
CA ARG A 195 -2.22 11.81 -0.15
C ARG A 195 -1.39 10.58 -0.52
N ILE A 196 -0.08 10.58 -0.20
CA ILE A 196 0.79 9.44 -0.49
C ILE A 196 0.26 8.18 0.19
N THR A 197 -0.17 8.28 1.46
CA THR A 197 -0.79 7.18 2.19
C THR A 197 -2.06 6.68 1.49
N GLY A 198 -2.95 7.59 1.12
CA GLY A 198 -4.18 7.23 0.41
C GLY A 198 -3.91 6.55 -0.94
N CYS A 199 -2.95 7.05 -1.70
CA CYS A 199 -2.56 6.47 -2.99
C CYS A 199 -1.86 5.12 -2.84
N LEU A 200 -1.11 4.90 -1.75
CA LEU A 200 -0.44 3.63 -1.47
C LEU A 200 -1.43 2.47 -1.34
N TYR A 201 -2.61 2.74 -0.78
CA TYR A 201 -3.66 1.73 -0.55
C TYR A 201 -4.77 1.75 -1.61
N LYS A 202 -4.68 2.61 -2.64
CA LYS A 202 -5.69 2.76 -3.68
C LYS A 202 -5.96 1.49 -4.50
N ASN A 203 -4.96 0.61 -4.65
CA ASN A 203 -5.03 -0.59 -5.49
C ASN A 203 -5.93 -1.71 -4.94
N LYS A 204 -6.55 -1.52 -3.80
CA LYS A 204 -7.60 -2.43 -3.32
C LYS A 204 -8.95 -1.78 -3.62
N GLU A 205 -9.47 -2.07 -4.80
CA GLU A 205 -10.86 -1.78 -5.18
C GLU A 205 -11.86 -2.64 -4.39
N THR A 206 -11.63 -2.82 -3.12
CA THR A 206 -12.68 -3.29 -2.23
C THR A 206 -13.62 -2.13 -2.03
N GLY A 207 -14.72 -2.14 -2.77
CA GLY A 207 -15.80 -1.19 -2.59
C GLY A 207 -16.24 -1.16 -1.13
N ILE A 208 -16.74 -0.02 -0.66
CA ILE A 208 -17.34 0.07 0.68
C ILE A 208 -18.42 -1.01 0.84
N GLU A 209 -19.08 -1.40 -0.24
CA GLU A 209 -20.08 -2.47 -0.27
C GLU A 209 -19.48 -3.85 -0.01
N ASP A 210 -18.31 -4.15 -0.59
CA ASP A 210 -17.60 -5.41 -0.32
C ASP A 210 -17.14 -5.49 1.14
N LEU A 211 -16.67 -4.37 1.69
CA LEU A 211 -16.31 -4.28 3.11
C LEU A 211 -17.54 -4.45 4.00
N LYS A 212 -18.68 -3.83 3.64
CA LYS A 212 -19.93 -3.95 4.37
C LYS A 212 -20.46 -5.38 4.34
N THR A 213 -20.49 -6.01 3.16
CA THR A 213 -20.89 -7.41 3.00
C THR A 213 -19.96 -8.36 3.76
N TRP A 214 -18.65 -8.07 3.81
CA TRP A 214 -17.69 -8.84 4.60
C TRP A 214 -17.92 -8.67 6.11
N ILE A 215 -18.22 -7.46 6.59
CA ILE A 215 -18.52 -7.19 8.01
C ILE A 215 -19.85 -7.86 8.43
N GLU A 216 -20.84 -7.83 7.54
CA GLU A 216 -22.16 -8.42 7.78
C GLU A 216 -22.16 -9.95 7.57
N ALA A 217 -21.15 -10.50 6.90
CA ALA A 217 -21.05 -11.93 6.65
C ALA A 217 -20.85 -12.70 7.97
N PRO A 218 -21.72 -13.66 8.28
CA PRO A 218 -21.57 -14.46 9.49
C PRO A 218 -20.26 -15.27 9.43
N SER A 219 -19.50 -15.29 10.52
CA SER A 219 -18.28 -16.09 10.65
C SER A 219 -18.61 -17.60 10.72
N VAL A 220 -18.98 -18.18 9.57
CA VAL A 220 -19.51 -19.55 9.47
C VAL A 220 -18.52 -20.58 10.03
N PHE A 221 -17.22 -20.36 9.85
CA PHE A 221 -16.20 -21.33 10.28
C PHE A 221 -16.02 -21.38 11.80
N LEU A 222 -16.02 -20.22 12.47
CA LEU A 222 -15.79 -20.13 13.92
C LEU A 222 -17.02 -20.37 14.77
N GLN A 223 -18.23 -20.38 14.20
CA GLN A 223 -19.47 -20.64 14.95
C GLN A 223 -19.62 -22.09 15.39
N LYS A 224 -19.02 -23.05 14.70
CA LYS A 224 -19.03 -24.47 15.12
C LYS A 224 -17.93 -24.71 16.14
N LYS A 225 -18.29 -25.09 17.36
CA LYS A 225 -17.35 -25.47 18.44
C LYS A 225 -16.33 -26.53 17.98
N SER A 226 -16.73 -27.46 17.11
CA SER A 226 -15.83 -28.45 16.51
C SER A 226 -14.68 -27.83 15.74
N ASN A 227 -14.93 -26.75 14.99
CA ASN A 227 -13.90 -26.09 14.19
C ASN A 227 -12.91 -25.30 15.06
N GLN A 228 -13.37 -24.74 16.18
CA GLN A 228 -12.49 -24.10 17.17
C GLN A 228 -11.51 -25.10 17.76
N TRP A 229 -11.96 -26.32 18.08
CA TRP A 229 -11.09 -27.38 18.57
C TRP A 229 -10.05 -27.82 17.52
N ILE A 230 -10.42 -27.90 16.24
CA ILE A 230 -9.51 -28.23 15.14
C ILE A 230 -8.40 -27.18 15.04
N CYS A 231 -8.73 -25.89 15.15
CA CYS A 231 -7.74 -24.79 15.10
C CYS A 231 -6.67 -24.89 16.18
N TRP A 232 -6.99 -25.45 17.35
CA TRP A 232 -6.04 -25.63 18.44
C TRP A 232 -5.38 -27.00 18.41
N ALA A 233 -6.14 -28.06 18.14
CA ALA A 233 -5.65 -29.44 18.16
C ALA A 233 -4.58 -29.69 17.09
N VAL A 234 -4.78 -29.20 15.87
CA VAL A 234 -3.86 -29.48 14.75
C VAL A 234 -2.46 -28.88 14.97
N PRO A 235 -2.28 -27.61 15.36
CA PRO A 235 -0.96 -27.08 15.70
C PRO A 235 -0.32 -27.81 16.89
N CYS A 236 -1.10 -28.12 17.92
CA CYS A 236 -0.58 -28.85 19.11
C CYS A 236 -0.08 -30.23 18.72
N ILE A 237 -0.82 -30.98 17.90
CA ILE A 237 -0.41 -32.34 17.43
C ILE A 237 0.86 -32.21 16.57
N ASN A 238 0.95 -31.24 15.68
CA ASN A 238 2.16 -31.02 14.85
C ASN A 238 3.39 -30.69 15.72
N ILE A 239 3.25 -29.84 16.73
CA ILE A 239 4.33 -29.50 17.66
C ILE A 239 4.74 -30.75 18.46
N LEU A 240 3.77 -31.55 18.95
CA LEU A 240 4.04 -32.76 19.68
C LEU A 240 4.80 -33.78 18.81
N LEU A 241 4.34 -34.04 17.59
CA LEU A 241 5.02 -34.96 16.65
C LEU A 241 6.42 -34.49 16.30
N PHE A 242 6.62 -33.20 16.16
CA PHE A 242 7.94 -32.60 15.91
C PHE A 242 8.89 -32.83 17.09
N VAL A 243 8.43 -32.61 18.33
CA VAL A 243 9.23 -32.85 19.55
C VAL A 243 9.55 -34.32 19.73
N LEU A 244 8.57 -35.20 19.51
CA LEU A 244 8.78 -36.65 19.59
C LEU A 244 9.75 -37.15 18.48
N GLY A 245 9.75 -36.53 17.32
CA GLY A 245 10.72 -36.81 16.25
C GLY A 245 12.13 -36.35 16.59
N ILE A 246 12.30 -35.21 17.28
CA ILE A 246 13.61 -34.73 17.75
C ILE A 246 14.18 -35.64 18.87
N LEU A 247 13.30 -36.18 19.70
CA LEU A 247 13.70 -37.08 20.79
C LEU A 247 13.95 -38.55 20.34
N ASP A 248 13.90 -38.81 19.01
CA ASP A 248 14.03 -40.14 18.41
C ASP A 248 13.01 -41.20 18.92
N ILE A 249 11.89 -40.75 19.51
CA ILE A 249 10.81 -41.61 19.99
C ILE A 249 9.91 -42.06 18.83
N LEU A 250 9.71 -41.17 17.83
CA LEU A 250 8.93 -41.43 16.63
C LEU A 250 9.72 -41.01 15.38
N SER A 251 9.52 -41.73 14.26
CA SER A 251 10.12 -41.33 12.97
C SER A 251 9.64 -39.97 12.55
N MET A 252 10.56 -39.09 12.14
CA MET A 252 10.31 -37.74 11.64
C MET A 252 9.36 -37.73 10.43
N SER A 253 9.20 -38.85 9.76
CA SER A 253 8.27 -39.05 8.64
C SER A 253 6.81 -38.77 9.01
N TRP A 254 6.40 -39.12 10.26
CA TRP A 254 5.05 -38.87 10.74
C TRP A 254 4.71 -37.38 10.85
N PHE A 255 5.65 -36.58 11.36
CA PHE A 255 5.50 -35.13 11.38
C PHE A 255 5.34 -34.57 9.96
N GLY A 256 6.23 -34.99 9.03
CA GLY A 256 6.17 -34.56 7.64
C GLY A 256 4.84 -34.88 6.96
N LEU A 257 4.30 -36.09 7.20
CA LEU A 257 3.03 -36.53 6.64
C LEU A 257 1.85 -35.69 7.15
N VAL A 258 1.74 -35.47 8.46
CA VAL A 258 0.66 -34.69 9.08
C VAL A 258 0.76 -33.23 8.70
N PHE A 259 1.97 -32.66 8.64
CA PHE A 259 2.20 -31.28 8.22
C PHE A 259 1.79 -31.06 6.76
N CYS A 260 2.21 -31.95 5.84
CA CYS A 260 1.86 -31.86 4.42
C CYS A 260 0.34 -32.01 4.19
N THR A 261 -0.31 -32.94 4.88
CA THR A 261 -1.78 -33.11 4.76
C THR A 261 -2.53 -31.88 5.24
N PHE A 262 -2.08 -31.26 6.33
CA PHE A 262 -2.66 -30.02 6.84
C PHE A 262 -2.41 -28.84 5.87
N ALA A 263 -1.19 -28.68 5.35
CA ALA A 263 -0.86 -27.63 4.40
C ALA A 263 -1.71 -27.72 3.12
N ILE A 264 -1.93 -28.93 2.61
CA ILE A 264 -2.80 -29.16 1.43
C ILE A 264 -4.26 -28.87 1.78
N ALA A 265 -4.74 -29.25 2.96
CA ALA A 265 -6.12 -29.00 3.38
C ALA A 265 -6.39 -27.49 3.60
N SER A 266 -5.40 -26.73 4.06
CA SER A 266 -5.52 -25.28 4.31
C SER A 266 -5.33 -24.42 3.05
N SER A 267 -4.83 -24.99 1.95
CA SER A 267 -4.63 -24.27 0.68
C SER A 267 -5.88 -24.22 -0.19
N LYS A 268 -6.96 -24.91 0.20
CA LYS A 268 -8.29 -24.86 -0.43
C LYS A 268 -9.23 -23.94 0.33
#